data_75feb99094956139db60f519c7a90956
#
_entry.id   75feb99094956139db60f519c7a90956
#
_cell.length_a   1.000
_cell.length_b   1.000
_cell.length_c   1.000
_cell.angle_alpha   90.00
_cell.angle_beta   90.00
_cell.angle_gamma   90.00
#
_symmetry.space_group_name_H-M   'P 1'
#
loop_
_entity.id
_entity.type
_entity.pdbx_description
1 polymer ?
#
loop_
_entity_poly.entity_id
_entity_poly.type
_entity_poly.pdbx_seq_one_letter_code
_entity_poly.pdbx_strand_id
1 'polypeptide(L)'
;MKLLITAIFLNGSGKERMDMGRCFNTTGACNPQLHYMVDLRERLREIRKLVDAGEYFTINRARQYGKTTTIKALADYLKNDYVVISLDFQMIGNEEFENAHIFSTTFASYFLRTIRNRRRPILGLRDEILDKLDYASVQDPLFSLGKLFLILSELCDTAEKPVVLIIDEADSATNNQVFLDFLAQLRAYYLNREIMPAFQSVILAGVYDVKNISRKLRPDEEHRMNSPWNIAADFKVEMSFSQTGIAGMLKEYEADHQTGMDIDGMAGLIYDYTAGYPFLVSRICKLMDEDVAESGSFPDKAAVWTKDGFLAAVKLLLTEKNTLFESLIGKLHDYPGLRQMVYAILFAGVKIVYNPDEQWIDIAMMFGFAKKSGGNVEIANRIFEVRLYNYFLATAEAQSSEIFRAAVQSKPQFIQDGHLDMKLVLQKFVEHFDSIYSGNAEEFNEEEGRRRFLLYLRPIINGTGNYYIEAETRNSRRMDIVVDYQGEQFIIELKVWRGNAYHERGEKQLSDYLDYFHLKKGYMLSYNFNVNKEIGIREIQLGDRILIEAVV
;
A
#
# COMPACT_ATOMS: atom_id res chain seq x y z
N MET A 1 10.97 28.65 40.51
CA MET A 1 10.63 27.23 40.58
C MET A 1 11.23 26.53 39.35
N LYS A 2 12.56 26.55 39.31
CA LYS A 2 13.47 25.80 38.44
C LYS A 2 14.29 24.96 39.36
N LEU A 3 14.27 23.63 39.18
CA LEU A 3 15.08 22.60 39.84
C LEU A 3 14.18 21.39 40.13
N LEU A 4 14.11 20.49 39.17
CA LEU A 4 13.85 19.05 39.37
C LEU A 4 13.67 18.32 38.02
N ILE A 5 14.59 18.54 37.07
CA ILE A 5 14.76 17.66 35.89
C ILE A 5 16.26 17.62 35.59
N THR A 6 17.04 16.98 36.46
CA THR A 6 18.41 16.57 36.15
C THR A 6 18.89 15.60 37.23
N ALA A 7 18.41 14.39 37.20
CA ALA A 7 19.05 13.25 37.89
C ALA A 7 18.27 11.96 37.64
N ILE A 8 18.22 11.43 36.43
CA ILE A 8 18.00 10.00 36.13
C ILE A 8 18.71 9.69 34.78
N PHE A 9 20.01 9.91 34.74
CA PHE A 9 20.90 9.30 33.76
C PHE A 9 22.25 9.15 34.44
N LEU A 10 22.45 8.01 35.07
CA LEU A 10 23.72 7.33 35.34
C LEU A 10 23.53 6.32 36.45
N ASN A 11 23.59 5.07 36.10
CA ASN A 11 23.82 3.84 36.84
C ASN A 11 22.68 2.81 36.75
N GLY A 12 22.95 1.80 35.98
CA GLY A 12 22.10 0.63 35.83
C GLY A 12 22.63 -0.29 34.76
N SER A 13 23.74 -0.93 35.03
CA SER A 13 24.19 -2.14 34.36
C SER A 13 23.15 -3.24 34.54
N GLY A 14 22.63 -3.76 33.42
CA GLY A 14 22.17 -5.15 33.37
C GLY A 14 20.80 -5.47 33.91
N LYS A 15 19.89 -5.86 33.02
CA LYS A 15 18.72 -6.70 33.27
C LYS A 15 17.56 -6.07 34.05
N GLU A 16 16.71 -5.47 33.30
CA GLU A 16 15.28 -5.71 33.30
C GLU A 16 14.78 -5.28 31.91
N ARG A 17 15.01 -6.11 30.88
CA ARG A 17 14.08 -6.12 29.76
C ARG A 17 12.79 -6.64 30.36
N MET A 18 11.84 -5.76 30.65
CA MET A 18 10.44 -6.13 30.75
C MET A 18 10.19 -7.08 29.57
N ASP A 19 9.56 -8.19 29.86
CA ASP A 19 9.07 -9.14 28.87
C ASP A 19 7.94 -8.44 28.10
N MET A 20 8.34 -7.49 27.25
CA MET A 20 7.42 -6.85 26.32
C MET A 20 7.18 -7.89 25.24
N GLY A 21 6.01 -8.52 25.28
CA GLY A 21 5.56 -9.47 24.29
C GLY A 21 5.75 -8.95 22.87
N ARG A 22 5.66 -9.81 21.88
CA ARG A 22 5.71 -9.43 20.46
C ARG A 22 4.58 -8.43 20.14
N CYS A 23 4.80 -7.53 19.21
CA CYS A 23 3.82 -6.53 18.76
C CYS A 23 3.72 -6.47 17.22
N PHE A 24 2.67 -5.83 16.70
CA PHE A 24 2.57 -5.52 15.27
C PHE A 24 3.37 -4.27 14.94
N ASN A 25 4.35 -4.40 14.04
CA ASN A 25 5.23 -3.29 13.69
C ASN A 25 4.76 -2.56 12.42
N THR A 26 4.75 -1.23 12.51
CA THR A 26 4.38 -0.33 11.40
C THR A 26 5.50 0.65 11.06
N THR A 27 6.64 0.59 11.76
CA THR A 27 7.78 1.50 11.59
C THR A 27 9.07 0.72 11.37
N GLY A 28 9.80 1.04 10.31
CA GLY A 28 11.08 0.42 10.01
C GLY A 28 11.00 -1.07 9.67
N ALA A 29 12.13 -1.77 9.74
CA ALA A 29 12.19 -3.19 9.44
C ALA A 29 11.67 -4.06 10.58
N CYS A 30 10.91 -5.09 10.24
CA CYS A 30 10.44 -6.06 11.21
C CYS A 30 11.57 -7.00 11.69
N ASN A 31 11.43 -7.45 12.94
CA ASN A 31 12.29 -8.43 13.59
C ASN A 31 11.42 -9.59 14.12
N PRO A 32 11.63 -10.85 13.70
CA PRO A 32 10.81 -11.99 14.11
C PRO A 32 10.77 -12.25 15.63
N GLN A 33 11.79 -11.80 16.37
CA GLN A 33 11.85 -11.96 17.82
C GLN A 33 10.99 -10.93 18.58
N LEU A 34 10.65 -9.83 17.93
CA LEU A 34 9.95 -8.70 18.56
C LEU A 34 8.58 -8.44 17.93
N HIS A 35 8.34 -8.94 16.72
CA HIS A 35 7.17 -8.58 15.93
C HIS A 35 6.45 -9.81 15.40
N TYR A 36 5.13 -9.76 15.32
CA TYR A 36 4.34 -10.70 14.54
C TYR A 36 4.56 -10.44 13.06
N MET A 37 4.93 -11.48 12.32
CA MET A 37 5.34 -11.36 10.91
C MET A 37 4.74 -12.47 10.06
N VAL A 38 4.49 -12.15 8.81
CA VAL A 38 4.23 -13.16 7.78
C VAL A 38 5.52 -13.91 7.45
N ASP A 39 5.42 -15.21 7.24
CA ASP A 39 6.54 -16.06 6.84
C ASP A 39 7.09 -15.65 5.46
N LEU A 40 8.36 -15.27 5.41
CA LEU A 40 9.04 -14.81 4.19
C LEU A 40 9.82 -15.91 3.46
N ARG A 41 9.87 -17.15 3.97
CA ARG A 41 10.76 -18.20 3.45
C ARG A 41 10.54 -18.49 1.97
N GLU A 42 9.32 -18.51 1.49
CA GLU A 42 9.04 -18.76 0.08
C GLU A 42 9.50 -17.59 -0.80
N ARG A 43 9.20 -16.37 -0.40
CA ARG A 43 9.70 -15.14 -1.05
C ARG A 43 11.22 -15.14 -1.14
N LEU A 44 11.90 -15.45 -0.04
CA LEU A 44 13.36 -15.49 0.00
C LEU A 44 13.94 -16.56 -0.94
N ARG A 45 13.28 -17.72 -1.06
CA ARG A 45 13.67 -18.76 -2.03
C ARG A 45 13.54 -18.27 -3.48
N GLU A 46 12.45 -17.56 -3.81
CA GLU A 46 12.27 -17.02 -5.16
C GLU A 46 13.32 -15.95 -5.48
N ILE A 47 13.63 -15.06 -4.53
CA ILE A 47 14.68 -14.06 -4.71
C ILE A 47 16.06 -14.73 -4.84
N ARG A 48 16.32 -15.76 -4.04
CA ARG A 48 17.57 -16.53 -4.12
C ARG A 48 17.80 -17.13 -5.52
N LYS A 49 16.78 -17.59 -6.21
CA LYS A 49 16.93 -18.10 -7.60
C LYS A 49 17.54 -17.06 -8.54
N LEU A 50 17.18 -15.78 -8.39
CA LEU A 50 17.77 -14.70 -9.17
C LEU A 50 19.25 -14.49 -8.78
N VAL A 51 19.56 -14.54 -7.49
CA VAL A 51 20.94 -14.43 -6.99
C VAL A 51 21.80 -15.61 -7.48
N ASP A 52 21.29 -16.84 -7.38
CA ASP A 52 22.00 -18.05 -7.83
C ASP A 52 22.25 -18.01 -9.35
N ALA A 53 21.32 -17.45 -10.12
CA ALA A 53 21.47 -17.24 -11.57
C ALA A 53 22.45 -16.08 -11.93
N GLY A 54 22.97 -15.36 -10.95
CA GLY A 54 23.87 -14.22 -11.18
C GLY A 54 23.18 -13.01 -11.79
N GLU A 55 21.88 -12.85 -11.54
CA GLU A 55 21.12 -11.74 -12.11
C GLU A 55 21.30 -10.44 -11.28
N TYR A 56 21.35 -9.31 -11.98
CA TYR A 56 21.20 -7.99 -11.39
C TYR A 56 19.74 -7.60 -11.53
N PHE A 57 19.12 -7.11 -10.46
CA PHE A 57 17.68 -6.78 -10.48
C PHE A 57 17.31 -5.66 -9.52
N THR A 58 16.10 -5.14 -9.70
CA THR A 58 15.56 -4.06 -8.85
C THR A 58 14.30 -4.53 -8.13
N ILE A 59 14.25 -4.35 -6.82
CA ILE A 59 13.04 -4.50 -6.00
C ILE A 59 12.35 -3.14 -5.95
N ASN A 60 11.60 -2.81 -7.00
CA ASN A 60 10.82 -1.59 -7.09
C ASN A 60 9.40 -1.84 -6.60
N ARG A 61 9.11 -1.39 -5.40
CA ARG A 61 7.78 -1.48 -4.78
C ARG A 61 7.45 -0.17 -4.07
N ALA A 62 6.17 0.09 -3.92
CA ALA A 62 5.65 1.25 -3.20
C ALA A 62 6.27 1.42 -1.80
N ARG A 63 6.10 2.60 -1.22
CA ARG A 63 6.51 2.84 0.17
C ARG A 63 5.79 1.87 1.11
N GLN A 64 6.47 1.48 2.21
CA GLN A 64 5.91 0.60 3.24
C GLN A 64 5.41 -0.77 2.73
N TYR A 65 6.00 -1.24 1.63
CA TYR A 65 5.72 -2.55 1.03
C TYR A 65 6.63 -3.67 1.54
N GLY A 66 7.35 -3.44 2.64
CA GLY A 66 8.22 -4.43 3.27
C GLY A 66 9.57 -4.66 2.59
N LYS A 67 10.05 -3.74 1.72
CA LYS A 67 11.35 -3.85 1.03
C LYS A 67 12.51 -4.07 2.01
N THR A 68 12.73 -3.14 2.91
CA THR A 68 13.83 -3.19 3.90
C THR A 68 13.76 -4.44 4.79
N THR A 69 12.55 -4.87 5.18
CA THR A 69 12.37 -6.13 5.93
C THR A 69 12.81 -7.34 5.10
N THR A 70 12.37 -7.39 3.83
CA THR A 70 12.73 -8.47 2.91
C THR A 70 14.24 -8.50 2.63
N ILE A 71 14.87 -7.33 2.42
CA ILE A 71 16.32 -7.21 2.18
C ILE A 71 17.13 -7.70 3.39
N LYS A 72 16.77 -7.29 4.61
CA LYS A 72 17.45 -7.74 5.83
C LYS A 72 17.30 -9.24 6.03
N ALA A 73 16.09 -9.77 5.82
CA ALA A 73 15.87 -11.20 5.88
C ALA A 73 16.63 -11.96 4.78
N LEU A 74 16.74 -11.40 3.57
CA LEU A 74 17.50 -11.97 2.47
C LEU A 74 19.00 -12.00 2.78
N ALA A 75 19.55 -10.93 3.32
CA ALA A 75 20.96 -10.89 3.71
C ALA A 75 21.29 -11.97 4.75
N ASP A 76 20.43 -12.15 5.75
CA ASP A 76 20.58 -13.23 6.72
C ASP A 76 20.40 -14.63 6.10
N TYR A 77 19.52 -14.77 5.11
CA TYR A 77 19.25 -16.04 4.42
C TYR A 77 20.41 -16.47 3.52
N LEU A 78 21.11 -15.52 2.88
CA LEU A 78 22.18 -15.78 1.93
C LEU A 78 23.57 -15.92 2.57
N LYS A 79 23.80 -15.44 3.79
CA LYS A 79 25.15 -15.32 4.43
C LYS A 79 25.97 -16.60 4.50
N ASN A 80 25.32 -17.78 4.47
CA ASN A 80 26.03 -19.05 4.52
C ASN A 80 26.69 -19.42 3.19
N ASP A 81 26.15 -18.93 2.07
CA ASP A 81 26.59 -19.29 0.72
C ASP A 81 27.28 -18.13 -0.01
N TYR A 82 27.06 -16.90 0.45
CA TYR A 82 27.53 -15.65 -0.16
C TYR A 82 28.15 -14.73 0.87
N VAL A 83 29.07 -13.86 0.41
CA VAL A 83 29.44 -12.64 1.12
C VAL A 83 28.42 -11.57 0.76
N VAL A 84 27.57 -11.18 1.70
CA VAL A 84 26.49 -10.21 1.45
C VAL A 84 26.84 -8.86 2.04
N ILE A 85 26.93 -7.84 1.18
CA ILE A 85 27.19 -6.46 1.56
C ILE A 85 25.93 -5.64 1.29
N SER A 86 25.32 -5.12 2.36
CA SER A 86 24.08 -4.33 2.27
C SER A 86 24.34 -2.89 2.69
N LEU A 87 24.09 -1.96 1.77
CA LEU A 87 24.23 -0.52 1.94
C LEU A 87 22.86 0.15 1.92
N ASP A 88 22.71 1.22 2.68
CA ASP A 88 21.51 2.06 2.69
C ASP A 88 21.89 3.45 2.15
N PHE A 89 21.45 3.77 0.94
CA PHE A 89 21.82 5.03 0.28
C PHE A 89 21.11 6.25 0.86
N GLN A 90 20.16 6.09 1.76
CA GLN A 90 19.65 7.19 2.57
C GLN A 90 20.74 7.83 3.46
N MET A 91 21.83 7.09 3.72
CA MET A 91 22.98 7.56 4.49
C MET A 91 23.92 8.45 3.68
N ILE A 92 23.73 8.57 2.37
CA ILE A 92 24.54 9.39 1.45
C ILE A 92 23.72 10.63 1.09
N GLY A 93 24.20 11.82 1.46
CA GLY A 93 23.53 13.09 1.18
C GLY A 93 23.77 13.57 -0.26
N ASN A 94 23.11 14.65 -0.64
CA ASN A 94 23.24 15.19 -2.00
C ASN A 94 24.64 15.73 -2.31
N GLU A 95 25.35 16.26 -1.31
CA GLU A 95 26.70 16.80 -1.47
C GLU A 95 27.71 15.71 -1.88
N GLU A 96 27.51 14.48 -1.42
CA GLU A 96 28.35 13.34 -1.75
C GLU A 96 28.19 12.85 -3.19
N PHE A 97 27.17 13.33 -3.91
CA PHE A 97 27.00 13.08 -5.35
C PHE A 97 27.50 14.23 -6.24
N GLU A 98 28.20 15.23 -5.71
CA GLU A 98 28.65 16.39 -6.47
C GLU A 98 29.57 16.01 -7.64
N ASN A 99 30.50 15.08 -7.42
CA ASN A 99 31.37 14.57 -8.48
C ASN A 99 31.84 13.13 -8.21
N ALA A 100 32.43 12.51 -9.22
CA ALA A 100 32.87 11.12 -9.18
C ALA A 100 33.91 10.82 -8.11
N HIS A 101 34.81 11.78 -7.77
CA HIS A 101 35.81 11.60 -6.73
C HIS A 101 35.18 11.57 -5.35
N ILE A 102 34.34 12.56 -5.02
CA ILE A 102 33.64 12.65 -3.72
C ILE A 102 32.77 11.42 -3.52
N PHE A 103 31.98 11.06 -4.53
CA PHE A 103 31.14 9.86 -4.46
C PHE A 103 31.95 8.59 -4.25
N SER A 104 33.04 8.38 -5.02
CA SER A 104 33.87 7.17 -4.90
C SER A 104 34.51 7.03 -3.52
N THR A 105 34.97 8.15 -2.95
CA THR A 105 35.56 8.21 -1.61
C THR A 105 34.50 7.93 -0.53
N THR A 106 33.33 8.54 -0.63
CA THR A 106 32.22 8.33 0.31
C THR A 106 31.71 6.89 0.22
N PHE A 107 31.52 6.36 -0.98
CA PHE A 107 31.11 4.97 -1.19
C PHE A 107 32.12 4.00 -0.57
N ALA A 108 33.42 4.17 -0.83
CA ALA A 108 34.48 3.32 -0.27
C ALA A 108 34.47 3.35 1.27
N SER A 109 34.41 4.54 1.86
CA SER A 109 34.33 4.72 3.32
C SER A 109 33.11 4.01 3.92
N TYR A 110 31.93 4.18 3.30
CA TYR A 110 30.70 3.56 3.79
C TYR A 110 30.72 2.03 3.61
N PHE A 111 31.23 1.56 2.48
CA PHE A 111 31.42 0.14 2.16
C PHE A 111 32.33 -0.54 3.21
N LEU A 112 33.51 0.06 3.47
CA LEU A 112 34.46 -0.43 4.47
C LEU A 112 33.86 -0.41 5.89
N ARG A 113 33.17 0.66 6.27
CA ARG A 113 32.49 0.77 7.57
C ARG A 113 31.45 -0.32 7.75
N THR A 114 30.74 -0.69 6.68
CA THR A 114 29.73 -1.75 6.70
C THR A 114 30.41 -3.12 6.90
N ILE A 115 31.50 -3.40 6.20
CA ILE A 115 32.25 -4.67 6.30
C ILE A 115 32.91 -4.80 7.68
N ARG A 116 33.59 -3.76 8.14
CA ARG A 116 34.33 -3.73 9.41
C ARG A 116 33.46 -3.43 10.64
N ASN A 117 32.12 -3.59 10.52
CA ASN A 117 31.22 -3.31 11.61
C ASN A 117 31.51 -4.20 12.83
N ARG A 118 31.86 -3.58 13.98
CA ARG A 118 32.26 -4.32 15.20
C ARG A 118 31.20 -5.27 15.74
N ARG A 119 29.92 -5.00 15.48
CA ARG A 119 28.79 -5.82 15.98
C ARG A 119 28.43 -6.97 15.04
N ARG A 120 28.67 -6.79 13.74
CA ARG A 120 28.34 -7.76 12.70
C ARG A 120 29.37 -7.65 11.57
N PRO A 121 30.62 -8.10 11.78
CA PRO A 121 31.62 -8.06 10.72
C PRO A 121 31.23 -9.00 9.58
N ILE A 122 31.51 -8.57 8.35
CA ILE A 122 31.34 -9.41 7.17
C ILE A 122 32.68 -10.14 6.96
N LEU A 123 32.59 -11.46 6.98
CA LEU A 123 33.77 -12.34 6.85
C LEU A 123 33.92 -12.84 5.40
N GLY A 124 35.09 -13.40 5.07
CA GLY A 124 35.36 -14.00 3.78
C GLY A 124 35.90 -13.03 2.72
N LEU A 125 36.35 -11.84 3.15
CA LEU A 125 37.06 -10.86 2.32
C LEU A 125 38.50 -10.71 2.82
N ARG A 126 39.44 -10.44 1.91
CA ARG A 126 40.86 -10.27 2.26
C ARG A 126 41.14 -8.87 2.79
N ASP A 127 41.72 -8.77 3.98
CA ASP A 127 42.08 -7.51 4.62
C ASP A 127 43.01 -6.65 3.74
N GLU A 128 43.94 -7.29 2.99
CA GLU A 128 44.86 -6.59 2.07
C GLU A 128 44.09 -5.77 1.02
N ILE A 129 42.99 -6.26 0.49
CA ILE A 129 42.17 -5.55 -0.50
C ILE A 129 41.34 -4.45 0.18
N LEU A 130 40.85 -4.70 1.39
CA LEU A 130 40.13 -3.70 2.19
C LEU A 130 41.05 -2.55 2.58
N ASP A 131 42.30 -2.83 2.96
CA ASP A 131 43.31 -1.82 3.27
C ASP A 131 43.74 -1.06 2.02
N LYS A 132 43.86 -1.73 0.87
CA LYS A 132 44.10 -1.06 -0.42
C LYS A 132 42.98 -0.10 -0.78
N LEU A 133 41.70 -0.48 -0.58
CA LEU A 133 40.55 0.38 -0.81
C LEU A 133 40.57 1.59 0.14
N ASP A 134 40.83 1.36 1.42
CA ASP A 134 40.94 2.41 2.44
C ASP A 134 42.04 3.42 2.08
N TYR A 135 43.25 2.92 1.83
CA TYR A 135 44.39 3.78 1.44
C TYR A 135 44.10 4.58 0.17
N ALA A 136 43.60 3.93 -0.90
CA ALA A 136 43.32 4.62 -2.16
C ALA A 136 42.23 5.68 -2.01
N SER A 137 41.18 5.43 -1.23
CA SER A 137 40.08 6.37 -1.02
C SER A 137 40.50 7.64 -0.24
N VAL A 138 41.51 7.52 0.64
CA VAL A 138 41.99 8.63 1.50
C VAL A 138 43.18 9.35 0.91
N GLN A 139 44.12 8.63 0.28
CA GLN A 139 45.40 9.17 -0.11
C GLN A 139 45.54 9.50 -1.61
N ASP A 140 44.66 8.95 -2.47
CA ASP A 140 44.73 9.24 -3.90
C ASP A 140 43.80 10.40 -4.29
N PRO A 141 44.31 11.60 -4.58
CA PRO A 141 43.50 12.75 -4.97
C PRO A 141 42.79 12.58 -6.32
N LEU A 142 43.16 11.54 -7.09
CA LEU A 142 42.55 11.18 -8.36
C LEU A 142 41.74 9.88 -8.24
N PHE A 143 41.29 9.53 -7.04
CA PHE A 143 40.44 8.37 -6.83
C PHE A 143 39.08 8.57 -7.54
N SER A 144 38.76 7.68 -8.48
CA SER A 144 37.64 7.82 -9.39
C SER A 144 36.79 6.56 -9.40
N LEU A 145 35.62 6.59 -10.03
CA LEU A 145 34.77 5.40 -10.21
C LEU A 145 35.55 4.25 -10.87
N GLY A 146 36.38 4.51 -11.88
CA GLY A 146 37.19 3.48 -12.51
C GLY A 146 38.16 2.81 -11.54
N LYS A 147 38.85 3.57 -10.70
CA LYS A 147 39.77 3.02 -9.68
C LYS A 147 39.00 2.25 -8.59
N LEU A 148 37.85 2.78 -8.16
CA LEU A 148 36.97 2.08 -7.23
C LEU A 148 36.59 0.71 -7.78
N PHE A 149 36.11 0.64 -9.02
CA PHE A 149 35.65 -0.61 -9.64
C PHE A 149 36.77 -1.60 -9.89
N LEU A 150 38.00 -1.15 -10.17
CA LEU A 150 39.16 -2.05 -10.24
C LEU A 150 39.41 -2.77 -8.90
N ILE A 151 39.33 -2.04 -7.78
CA ILE A 151 39.52 -2.64 -6.45
C ILE A 151 38.32 -3.51 -6.06
N LEU A 152 37.08 -3.13 -6.41
CA LEU A 152 35.90 -3.95 -6.17
C LEU A 152 35.94 -5.26 -7.00
N SER A 153 36.45 -5.22 -8.22
CA SER A 153 36.66 -6.41 -9.03
C SER A 153 37.70 -7.36 -8.41
N GLU A 154 38.82 -6.83 -7.94
CA GLU A 154 39.83 -7.61 -7.21
C GLU A 154 39.27 -8.21 -5.91
N LEU A 155 38.41 -7.46 -5.21
CA LEU A 155 37.70 -7.97 -4.02
C LEU A 155 36.78 -9.14 -4.37
N CYS A 156 36.03 -9.04 -5.47
CA CYS A 156 35.16 -10.13 -5.92
C CYS A 156 35.95 -11.37 -6.34
N ASP A 157 37.13 -11.19 -6.98
CA ASP A 157 38.02 -12.27 -7.41
C ASP A 157 38.65 -13.04 -6.25
N THR A 158 38.97 -12.32 -5.18
CA THR A 158 39.72 -12.86 -4.05
C THR A 158 38.84 -13.26 -2.86
N ALA A 159 37.56 -13.04 -2.91
CA ALA A 159 36.61 -13.39 -1.86
C ALA A 159 36.47 -14.93 -1.72
N GLU A 160 36.29 -15.41 -0.49
CA GLU A 160 36.10 -16.84 -0.20
C GLU A 160 34.80 -17.40 -0.80
N LYS A 161 33.79 -16.54 -0.98
CA LYS A 161 32.46 -16.87 -1.55
C LYS A 161 32.06 -15.75 -2.51
N PRO A 162 31.17 -16.06 -3.48
CA PRO A 162 30.67 -15.02 -4.39
C PRO A 162 30.04 -13.85 -3.61
N VAL A 163 30.26 -12.63 -4.07
CA VAL A 163 29.86 -11.41 -3.38
C VAL A 163 28.54 -10.90 -3.92
N VAL A 164 27.58 -10.63 -3.04
CA VAL A 164 26.28 -10.02 -3.36
C VAL A 164 26.24 -8.62 -2.78
N LEU A 165 25.98 -7.62 -3.64
CA LEU A 165 25.79 -6.24 -3.24
C LEU A 165 24.30 -5.89 -3.21
N ILE A 166 23.83 -5.38 -2.07
CA ILE A 166 22.46 -4.87 -1.90
C ILE A 166 22.53 -3.39 -1.61
N ILE A 167 21.77 -2.57 -2.34
CA ILE A 167 21.64 -1.13 -2.12
C ILE A 167 20.17 -0.82 -1.86
N ASP A 168 19.83 -0.51 -0.60
CA ASP A 168 18.50 -0.06 -0.21
C ASP A 168 18.37 1.46 -0.42
N GLU A 169 17.13 1.94 -0.64
CA GLU A 169 16.80 3.35 -0.93
C GLU A 169 17.61 3.94 -2.09
N ALA A 170 17.89 3.13 -3.12
CA ALA A 170 18.65 3.52 -4.31
C ALA A 170 18.02 4.70 -5.06
N ASP A 171 16.72 4.91 -4.90
CA ASP A 171 15.98 6.03 -5.50
C ASP A 171 16.29 7.39 -4.88
N SER A 172 16.90 7.47 -3.70
CA SER A 172 17.42 8.71 -3.12
C SER A 172 18.54 9.32 -4.00
N ALA A 173 19.29 8.46 -4.69
CA ALA A 173 20.43 8.82 -5.55
C ALA A 173 20.04 9.09 -7.01
N THR A 174 18.80 8.81 -7.42
CA THR A 174 18.40 8.74 -8.84
C THR A 174 18.44 10.07 -9.61
N ASN A 175 18.51 11.19 -8.93
CA ASN A 175 18.59 12.52 -9.55
C ASN A 175 20.04 12.97 -9.84
N ASN A 176 21.03 12.10 -9.59
CA ASN A 176 22.44 12.47 -9.68
C ASN A 176 23.13 11.75 -10.84
N GLN A 177 23.83 12.51 -11.71
CA GLN A 177 24.54 11.95 -12.85
C GLN A 177 25.61 10.95 -12.42
N VAL A 178 26.32 11.21 -11.33
CA VAL A 178 27.35 10.31 -10.79
C VAL A 178 26.80 8.94 -10.40
N PHE A 179 25.56 8.89 -9.92
CA PHE A 179 24.90 7.61 -9.66
C PHE A 179 24.61 6.83 -10.96
N LEU A 180 24.21 7.53 -12.02
CA LEU A 180 24.05 6.89 -13.35
C LEU A 180 25.37 6.35 -13.87
N ASP A 181 26.47 7.08 -13.67
CA ASP A 181 27.82 6.64 -14.05
C ASP A 181 28.25 5.42 -13.23
N PHE A 182 27.92 5.38 -11.93
CA PHE A 182 28.13 4.20 -11.07
C PHE A 182 27.35 2.98 -11.59
N LEU A 183 26.09 3.15 -11.96
CA LEU A 183 25.28 2.08 -12.57
C LEU A 183 25.86 1.63 -13.92
N ALA A 184 26.41 2.56 -14.71
CA ALA A 184 27.07 2.23 -15.97
C ALA A 184 28.33 1.37 -15.74
N GLN A 185 29.10 1.63 -14.67
CA GLN A 185 30.24 0.78 -14.28
C GLN A 185 29.76 -0.60 -13.85
N LEU A 186 28.75 -0.72 -12.99
CA LEU A 186 28.15 -2.02 -12.62
C LEU A 186 27.75 -2.82 -13.85
N ARG A 187 27.09 -2.16 -14.82
CA ARG A 187 26.73 -2.77 -16.10
C ARG A 187 27.92 -3.24 -16.90
N ALA A 188 28.95 -2.43 -17.01
CA ALA A 188 30.16 -2.76 -17.78
C ALA A 188 30.83 -4.03 -17.22
N TYR A 189 30.98 -4.13 -15.91
CA TYR A 189 31.54 -5.30 -15.25
C TYR A 189 30.62 -6.53 -15.38
N TYR A 190 29.31 -6.35 -15.26
CA TYR A 190 28.36 -7.44 -15.47
C TYR A 190 28.44 -8.05 -16.87
N LEU A 191 28.51 -7.21 -17.90
CA LEU A 191 28.57 -7.66 -19.30
C LEU A 191 29.91 -8.35 -19.63
N ASN A 192 30.98 -8.01 -18.90
CA ASN A 192 32.33 -8.56 -19.09
C ASN A 192 32.74 -9.56 -17.99
N ARG A 193 31.79 -10.09 -17.22
CA ARG A 193 32.07 -10.92 -16.03
C ARG A 193 32.84 -12.21 -16.30
N GLU A 194 32.92 -12.64 -17.55
CA GLU A 194 33.72 -13.78 -17.96
C GLU A 194 35.24 -13.51 -17.89
N ILE A 195 35.64 -12.24 -18.05
CA ILE A 195 37.02 -11.80 -18.05
C ILE A 195 37.35 -10.77 -16.96
N MET A 196 36.34 -10.13 -16.40
CA MET A 196 36.47 -9.14 -15.31
C MET A 196 35.63 -9.59 -14.14
N PRO A 197 36.23 -10.03 -13.02
CA PRO A 197 35.49 -10.45 -11.84
C PRO A 197 34.51 -9.36 -11.39
N ALA A 198 33.28 -9.78 -11.07
CA ALA A 198 32.18 -8.87 -10.74
C ALA A 198 31.35 -9.44 -9.58
N PHE A 199 30.46 -8.63 -9.02
CA PHE A 199 29.49 -9.14 -8.05
C PHE A 199 28.66 -10.28 -8.65
N GLN A 200 28.39 -11.31 -7.84
CA GLN A 200 27.49 -12.41 -8.22
C GLN A 200 26.10 -11.87 -8.55
N SER A 201 25.59 -10.97 -7.71
CA SER A 201 24.33 -10.29 -7.92
C SER A 201 24.38 -8.88 -7.34
N VAL A 202 23.68 -7.95 -7.98
CA VAL A 202 23.45 -6.60 -7.45
C VAL A 202 21.95 -6.36 -7.35
N ILE A 203 21.49 -6.04 -6.15
CA ILE A 203 20.09 -5.82 -5.83
C ILE A 203 19.89 -4.36 -5.46
N LEU A 204 19.17 -3.62 -6.29
CA LEU A 204 18.76 -2.26 -5.98
C LEU A 204 17.34 -2.28 -5.42
N ALA A 205 17.09 -1.59 -4.32
CA ALA A 205 15.75 -1.42 -3.80
C ALA A 205 15.35 0.04 -3.72
N GLY A 206 14.12 0.33 -4.09
CA GLY A 206 13.56 1.68 -4.09
C GLY A 206 12.10 1.70 -4.50
N VAL A 207 11.53 2.88 -4.63
CA VAL A 207 10.16 3.09 -5.13
C VAL A 207 10.19 3.26 -6.64
N TYR A 208 11.13 4.05 -7.15
CA TYR A 208 11.21 4.35 -8.58
C TYR A 208 11.89 3.23 -9.37
N ASP A 209 11.37 2.99 -10.58
CA ASP A 209 12.08 2.12 -11.50
C ASP A 209 13.34 2.82 -12.01
N VAL A 210 14.49 2.26 -11.63
CA VAL A 210 15.81 2.74 -12.04
C VAL A 210 15.97 2.72 -13.57
N LYS A 211 15.21 1.86 -14.27
CA LYS A 211 15.18 1.82 -15.75
C LYS A 211 14.64 3.12 -16.38
N ASN A 212 13.81 3.86 -15.66
CA ASN A 212 13.13 5.07 -16.15
C ASN A 212 13.73 6.39 -15.63
N ILE A 213 14.86 6.35 -14.92
CA ILE A 213 15.49 7.54 -14.29
C ILE A 213 15.94 8.58 -15.32
N SER A 214 16.48 8.16 -16.46
CA SER A 214 17.01 9.07 -17.48
C SER A 214 15.95 10.04 -18.04
N ARG A 215 14.66 9.66 -18.01
CA ARG A 215 13.55 10.54 -18.43
C ARG A 215 13.32 11.73 -17.49
N LYS A 216 13.72 11.64 -16.21
CA LYS A 216 13.54 12.72 -15.23
C LYS A 216 14.66 13.74 -15.26
N LEU A 217 15.89 13.33 -15.55
CA LEU A 217 17.07 14.19 -15.52
C LEU A 217 17.19 15.09 -16.75
N ARG A 218 16.61 14.69 -17.90
CA ARG A 218 16.72 15.40 -19.18
C ARG A 218 15.42 15.33 -19.97
N PRO A 219 14.39 16.11 -19.59
CA PRO A 219 13.11 16.11 -20.28
C PRO A 219 13.20 16.61 -21.73
N ASP A 220 14.22 17.42 -22.06
CA ASP A 220 14.37 18.10 -23.36
C ASP A 220 15.40 17.46 -24.30
N GLU A 221 16.14 16.42 -23.89
CA GLU A 221 17.05 15.70 -24.76
C GLU A 221 16.34 14.49 -25.38
N GLU A 222 16.08 14.59 -26.69
CA GLU A 222 15.49 13.51 -27.51
C GLU A 222 16.22 12.17 -27.35
N HIS A 223 15.54 11.18 -26.76
CA HIS A 223 15.49 9.77 -27.13
C HIS A 223 16.76 8.91 -27.31
N ARG A 224 17.94 9.22 -26.77
CA ARG A 224 19.14 8.43 -27.16
C ARG A 224 19.95 7.77 -26.04
N MET A 225 19.59 7.81 -24.81
CA MET A 225 20.32 7.03 -23.80
C MET A 225 19.43 5.96 -23.16
N ASN A 226 19.63 4.71 -23.58
CA ASN A 226 19.15 3.56 -22.83
C ASN A 226 19.62 3.68 -21.39
N SER A 227 18.72 3.47 -20.42
CA SER A 227 19.07 3.44 -19.01
C SER A 227 20.32 2.55 -18.81
N PRO A 228 21.32 2.98 -18.02
CA PRO A 228 22.46 2.15 -17.70
C PRO A 228 22.07 0.86 -16.97
N TRP A 229 20.86 0.79 -16.46
CA TRP A 229 20.31 -0.37 -15.74
C TRP A 229 19.42 -1.28 -16.59
N ASN A 230 19.51 -1.24 -17.90
CA ASN A 230 18.74 -2.08 -18.81
C ASN A 230 19.13 -3.58 -18.78
N ILE A 231 20.18 -3.94 -18.05
CA ILE A 231 20.59 -5.31 -17.78
C ILE A 231 19.77 -5.99 -16.68
N ALA A 232 18.99 -5.20 -15.92
CA ALA A 232 18.26 -5.73 -14.78
C ALA A 232 17.20 -6.75 -15.21
N ALA A 233 17.25 -7.93 -14.60
CA ALA A 233 16.22 -8.93 -14.73
C ALA A 233 14.88 -8.44 -14.16
N ASP A 234 13.78 -8.97 -14.69
CA ASP A 234 12.44 -8.65 -14.20
C ASP A 234 12.20 -9.26 -12.82
N PHE A 235 11.87 -8.42 -11.87
CA PHE A 235 11.52 -8.85 -10.52
C PHE A 235 10.01 -9.15 -10.43
N LYS A 236 9.66 -10.43 -10.58
CA LYS A 236 8.26 -10.91 -10.57
C LYS A 236 7.83 -11.49 -9.22
N VAL A 237 8.70 -11.42 -8.20
CA VAL A 237 8.39 -11.98 -6.89
C VAL A 237 7.30 -11.16 -6.21
N GLU A 238 6.26 -11.86 -5.73
CA GLU A 238 5.15 -11.22 -5.03
C GLU A 238 5.57 -10.73 -3.64
N MET A 239 5.28 -9.47 -3.36
CA MET A 239 5.65 -8.79 -2.12
C MET A 239 4.45 -8.51 -1.21
N SER A 240 3.20 -8.59 -1.70
CA SER A 240 2.01 -8.55 -0.86
C SER A 240 1.88 -9.81 -0.01
N PHE A 241 1.10 -9.74 1.05
CA PHE A 241 0.83 -10.88 1.91
C PHE A 241 -0.37 -11.66 1.36
N SER A 242 -0.24 -12.98 1.27
CA SER A 242 -1.39 -13.84 0.97
C SER A 242 -2.31 -13.97 2.19
N GLN A 243 -3.57 -14.32 1.96
CA GLN A 243 -4.50 -14.62 3.06
C GLN A 243 -3.94 -15.70 4.00
N THR A 244 -3.33 -16.74 3.45
CA THR A 244 -2.69 -17.81 4.24
C THR A 244 -1.48 -17.30 5.03
N GLY A 245 -0.71 -16.36 4.48
CA GLY A 245 0.39 -15.71 5.18
C GLY A 245 -0.11 -14.87 6.37
N ILE A 246 -1.18 -14.10 6.18
CA ILE A 246 -1.83 -13.34 7.25
C ILE A 246 -2.37 -14.29 8.33
N ALA A 247 -3.04 -15.37 7.94
CA ALA A 247 -3.52 -16.39 8.89
C ALA A 247 -2.36 -17.00 9.72
N GLY A 248 -1.21 -17.26 9.10
CA GLY A 248 0.00 -17.72 9.78
C GLY A 248 0.49 -16.72 10.84
N MET A 249 0.54 -15.44 10.51
CA MET A 249 0.90 -14.35 11.45
C MET A 249 -0.10 -14.25 12.61
N LEU A 250 -1.41 -14.30 12.32
CA LEU A 250 -2.45 -14.26 13.34
C LEU A 250 -2.44 -15.49 14.24
N LYS A 251 -2.04 -16.65 13.70
CA LYS A 251 -1.89 -17.88 14.50
C LYS A 251 -0.80 -17.76 15.56
N GLU A 252 0.29 -17.06 15.25
CA GLU A 252 1.33 -16.76 16.24
C GLU A 252 0.82 -15.78 17.31
N TYR A 253 0.04 -14.78 16.89
CA TYR A 253 -0.62 -13.85 17.84
C TYR A 253 -1.61 -14.57 18.75
N GLU A 254 -2.44 -15.43 18.20
CA GLU A 254 -3.43 -16.21 18.96
C GLU A 254 -2.78 -17.16 19.98
N ALA A 255 -1.62 -17.74 19.63
CA ALA A 255 -0.86 -18.58 20.56
C ALA A 255 -0.38 -17.81 21.80
N ASP A 256 -0.06 -16.52 21.65
CA ASP A 256 0.42 -15.68 22.75
C ASP A 256 -0.74 -15.05 23.56
N HIS A 257 -1.87 -14.74 22.93
CA HIS A 257 -2.95 -13.92 23.53
C HIS A 257 -4.25 -14.69 23.81
N GLN A 258 -4.49 -15.84 23.17
CA GLN A 258 -5.65 -16.72 23.39
C GLN A 258 -7.00 -15.98 23.31
N THR A 259 -7.18 -15.18 22.24
CA THR A 259 -8.39 -14.38 22.05
C THR A 259 -9.60 -15.20 21.63
N GLY A 260 -9.41 -16.40 21.09
CA GLY A 260 -10.47 -17.23 20.52
C GLY A 260 -10.98 -16.76 19.16
N MET A 261 -10.18 -15.93 18.43
CA MET A 261 -10.58 -15.42 17.12
C MET A 261 -10.74 -16.52 16.08
N ASP A 262 -11.66 -16.33 15.15
CA ASP A 262 -11.68 -17.08 13.88
C ASP A 262 -10.53 -16.58 13.00
N ILE A 263 -9.39 -17.29 13.03
CA ILE A 263 -8.15 -16.90 12.35
C ILE A 263 -8.35 -16.79 10.85
N ASP A 264 -9.02 -17.77 10.22
CA ASP A 264 -9.20 -17.79 8.77
C ASP A 264 -10.20 -16.73 8.31
N GLY A 265 -11.27 -16.53 9.05
CA GLY A 265 -12.24 -15.46 8.81
C GLY A 265 -11.61 -14.08 8.97
N MET A 266 -10.84 -13.86 10.04
CA MET A 266 -10.15 -12.59 10.28
C MET A 266 -9.07 -12.32 9.22
N ALA A 267 -8.28 -13.32 8.84
CA ALA A 267 -7.30 -13.20 7.76
C ALA A 267 -7.97 -12.88 6.42
N GLY A 268 -9.15 -13.46 6.16
CA GLY A 268 -9.97 -13.15 5.00
C GLY A 268 -10.42 -11.69 4.98
N LEU A 269 -10.98 -11.20 6.08
CA LEU A 269 -11.40 -9.79 6.22
C LEU A 269 -10.24 -8.82 6.00
N ILE A 270 -9.09 -9.06 6.65
CA ILE A 270 -7.91 -8.23 6.51
C ILE A 270 -7.42 -8.23 5.06
N TYR A 271 -7.38 -9.40 4.41
CA TYR A 271 -6.94 -9.52 3.02
C TYR A 271 -7.90 -8.81 2.06
N ASP A 272 -9.21 -8.96 2.22
CA ASP A 272 -10.23 -8.33 1.38
C ASP A 272 -10.11 -6.79 1.39
N TYR A 273 -9.79 -6.21 2.54
CA TYR A 273 -9.66 -4.75 2.66
C TYR A 273 -8.30 -4.22 2.20
N THR A 274 -7.24 -4.99 2.40
CA THR A 274 -5.86 -4.53 2.18
C THR A 274 -5.22 -5.06 0.91
N ALA A 275 -5.80 -6.08 0.27
CA ALA A 275 -5.17 -6.89 -0.78
C ALA A 275 -3.75 -7.34 -0.38
N GLY A 276 -3.54 -7.61 0.92
CA GLY A 276 -2.26 -8.04 1.46
C GLY A 276 -1.17 -6.96 1.50
N TYR A 277 -1.52 -5.67 1.37
CA TYR A 277 -0.55 -4.56 1.48
C TYR A 277 0.12 -4.58 2.86
N PRO A 278 1.45 -4.81 2.98
CA PRO A 278 2.10 -5.14 4.25
C PRO A 278 1.85 -4.15 5.38
N PHE A 279 1.97 -2.85 5.10
CA PHE A 279 1.72 -1.81 6.09
C PHE A 279 0.26 -1.79 6.56
N LEU A 280 -0.70 -1.90 5.63
CA LEU A 280 -2.12 -1.86 5.97
C LEU A 280 -2.51 -3.06 6.84
N VAL A 281 -2.00 -4.26 6.51
CA VAL A 281 -2.19 -5.46 7.32
C VAL A 281 -1.67 -5.26 8.73
N SER A 282 -0.41 -4.85 8.88
CA SER A 282 0.21 -4.63 10.19
C SER A 282 -0.48 -3.50 10.96
N ARG A 283 -0.89 -2.41 10.28
CA ARG A 283 -1.53 -1.26 10.94
C ARG A 283 -2.92 -1.60 11.45
N ILE A 284 -3.72 -2.33 10.69
CA ILE A 284 -5.04 -2.79 11.14
C ILE A 284 -4.89 -3.69 12.37
N CYS A 285 -4.00 -4.69 12.31
CA CYS A 285 -3.75 -5.56 13.46
C CYS A 285 -3.28 -4.77 14.70
N LYS A 286 -2.40 -3.78 14.49
CA LYS A 286 -1.93 -2.91 15.57
C LYS A 286 -3.06 -2.07 16.16
N LEU A 287 -3.91 -1.48 15.32
CA LEU A 287 -5.07 -0.71 15.77
C LEU A 287 -6.05 -1.57 16.57
N MET A 288 -6.28 -2.82 16.16
CA MET A 288 -7.10 -3.75 16.92
C MET A 288 -6.49 -4.08 18.29
N ASP A 289 -5.19 -4.39 18.30
CA ASP A 289 -4.47 -4.84 19.49
C ASP A 289 -4.30 -3.74 20.56
N GLU A 290 -4.10 -2.50 20.11
CA GLU A 290 -3.79 -1.34 20.96
C GLU A 290 -5.01 -0.40 21.06
N ASP A 291 -5.25 0.42 20.01
CA ASP A 291 -6.19 1.55 20.06
C ASP A 291 -7.66 1.13 20.29
N VAL A 292 -8.13 0.08 19.59
CA VAL A 292 -9.51 -0.41 19.73
C VAL A 292 -9.69 -1.14 21.06
N ALA A 293 -8.69 -1.92 21.48
CA ALA A 293 -8.73 -2.63 22.75
C ALA A 293 -8.78 -1.67 23.96
N GLU A 294 -8.10 -0.52 23.86
CA GLU A 294 -8.08 0.50 24.92
C GLU A 294 -9.24 1.49 24.83
N SER A 295 -10.05 1.48 23.77
CA SER A 295 -11.14 2.45 23.56
C SER A 295 -12.28 2.35 24.58
N GLY A 296 -12.39 1.25 25.32
CA GLY A 296 -13.51 0.94 26.21
C GLY A 296 -14.82 0.58 25.48
N SER A 297 -14.80 0.51 24.16
CA SER A 297 -15.98 0.14 23.34
C SER A 297 -16.21 -1.37 23.31
N PHE A 298 -15.23 -2.16 23.69
CA PHE A 298 -15.27 -3.62 23.72
C PHE A 298 -14.97 -4.11 25.15
N PRO A 299 -15.65 -5.18 25.63
CA PRO A 299 -15.52 -5.66 27.00
C PRO A 299 -14.12 -6.24 27.31
N ASP A 300 -13.48 -6.83 26.30
CA ASP A 300 -12.16 -7.45 26.43
C ASP A 300 -11.46 -7.56 25.06
N LYS A 301 -10.24 -8.06 25.06
CA LYS A 301 -9.42 -8.24 23.85
C LYS A 301 -10.01 -9.27 22.89
N ALA A 302 -10.72 -10.28 23.38
CA ALA A 302 -11.37 -11.28 22.54
C ALA A 302 -12.51 -10.66 21.69
N ALA A 303 -13.30 -9.77 22.29
CA ALA A 303 -14.36 -9.05 21.59
C ALA A 303 -13.83 -8.10 20.49
N VAL A 304 -12.59 -7.61 20.62
CA VAL A 304 -11.94 -6.81 19.56
C VAL A 304 -11.58 -7.64 18.35
N TRP A 305 -11.14 -8.90 18.53
CA TRP A 305 -10.75 -9.77 17.41
C TRP A 305 -11.96 -10.44 16.76
N THR A 306 -12.97 -9.62 16.50
CA THR A 306 -14.20 -9.94 15.78
C THR A 306 -14.35 -9.00 14.57
N LYS A 307 -15.38 -9.24 13.74
CA LYS A 307 -15.71 -8.36 12.60
C LYS A 307 -15.94 -6.91 13.07
N ASP A 308 -16.62 -6.70 14.19
CA ASP A 308 -16.94 -5.35 14.68
C ASP A 308 -15.68 -4.60 15.12
N GLY A 309 -14.77 -5.26 15.84
CA GLY A 309 -13.49 -4.65 16.21
C GLY A 309 -12.60 -4.39 14.99
N PHE A 310 -12.60 -5.27 13.99
CA PHE A 310 -11.93 -5.03 12.72
C PHE A 310 -12.48 -3.77 12.01
N LEU A 311 -13.79 -3.62 11.92
CA LEU A 311 -14.42 -2.45 11.31
C LEU A 311 -14.12 -1.17 12.11
N ALA A 312 -14.05 -1.24 13.44
CA ALA A 312 -13.61 -0.12 14.27
C ALA A 312 -12.15 0.28 13.96
N ALA A 313 -11.25 -0.69 13.79
CA ALA A 313 -9.86 -0.42 13.40
C ALA A 313 -9.75 0.18 11.99
N VAL A 314 -10.52 -0.31 11.02
CA VAL A 314 -10.60 0.28 9.67
C VAL A 314 -11.08 1.72 9.74
N LYS A 315 -12.10 2.02 10.57
CA LYS A 315 -12.60 3.38 10.77
C LYS A 315 -11.50 4.31 11.29
N LEU A 316 -10.74 3.89 12.30
CA LEU A 316 -9.60 4.65 12.81
C LEU A 316 -8.56 4.87 11.71
N LEU A 317 -8.14 3.81 11.01
CA LEU A 317 -7.17 3.90 9.91
C LEU A 317 -7.56 4.91 8.84
N LEU A 318 -8.83 4.93 8.43
CA LEU A 318 -9.32 5.84 7.39
C LEU A 318 -9.30 7.32 7.80
N THR A 319 -9.24 7.63 9.09
CA THR A 319 -9.15 9.00 9.62
C THR A 319 -7.72 9.43 9.94
N GLU A 320 -6.78 8.50 9.94
CA GLU A 320 -5.38 8.78 10.26
C GLU A 320 -4.69 9.71 9.24
N LYS A 321 -3.74 10.48 9.77
CA LYS A 321 -2.66 11.07 8.98
C LYS A 321 -1.44 10.17 9.12
N ASN A 322 -1.07 9.48 8.05
CA ASN A 322 0.13 8.66 8.01
C ASN A 322 0.87 8.87 6.69
N THR A 323 2.14 8.53 6.67
CA THR A 323 3.03 8.76 5.52
C THR A 323 2.60 8.03 4.25
N LEU A 324 1.87 6.91 4.37
CA LEU A 324 1.33 6.20 3.22
C LEU A 324 0.23 7.02 2.52
N PHE A 325 -0.74 7.52 3.31
CA PHE A 325 -1.82 8.34 2.76
C PHE A 325 -1.36 9.73 2.32
N GLU A 326 -0.39 10.33 3.03
CA GLU A 326 0.22 11.57 2.59
C GLU A 326 0.94 11.40 1.25
N SER A 327 1.65 10.28 1.07
CA SER A 327 2.28 9.95 -0.23
C SER A 327 1.23 9.73 -1.32
N LEU A 328 0.13 9.01 -1.02
CA LEU A 328 -0.96 8.76 -1.96
C LEU A 328 -1.58 10.08 -2.46
N ILE A 329 -1.98 10.93 -1.53
CA ILE A 329 -2.64 12.22 -1.86
C ILE A 329 -1.66 13.20 -2.51
N GLY A 330 -0.41 13.26 -2.03
CA GLY A 330 0.64 14.10 -2.61
C GLY A 330 0.87 13.77 -4.08
N LYS A 331 0.88 12.48 -4.47
CA LYS A 331 1.02 12.09 -5.88
C LYS A 331 -0.15 12.51 -6.76
N LEU A 332 -1.36 12.55 -6.24
CA LEU A 332 -2.51 13.10 -6.99
C LEU A 332 -2.40 14.62 -7.22
N HIS A 333 -1.71 15.32 -6.31
CA HIS A 333 -1.39 16.75 -6.51
C HIS A 333 -0.25 16.94 -7.50
N ASP A 334 0.81 16.12 -7.39
CA ASP A 334 2.00 16.21 -8.27
C ASP A 334 1.68 15.84 -9.73
N TYR A 335 0.70 14.95 -9.95
CA TYR A 335 0.39 14.37 -11.27
C TYR A 335 -1.10 14.54 -11.62
N PRO A 336 -1.50 15.65 -12.29
CA PRO A 336 -2.90 15.90 -12.66
C PRO A 336 -3.54 14.81 -13.51
N GLY A 337 -2.79 14.20 -14.45
CA GLY A 337 -3.31 13.09 -15.26
C GLY A 337 -3.56 11.81 -14.46
N LEU A 338 -2.73 11.51 -13.47
CA LEU A 338 -3.00 10.43 -12.51
C LEU A 338 -4.29 10.70 -11.72
N ARG A 339 -4.49 11.95 -11.25
CA ARG A 339 -5.70 12.36 -10.56
C ARG A 339 -6.94 12.17 -11.41
N GLN A 340 -6.89 12.57 -12.70
CA GLN A 340 -7.99 12.37 -13.65
C GLN A 340 -8.28 10.90 -13.90
N MET A 341 -7.25 10.08 -14.09
CA MET A 341 -7.40 8.63 -14.27
C MET A 341 -8.04 7.97 -13.05
N VAL A 342 -7.56 8.26 -11.85
CA VAL A 342 -8.12 7.71 -10.60
C VAL A 342 -9.58 8.16 -10.42
N TYR A 343 -9.89 9.43 -10.71
CA TYR A 343 -11.25 9.94 -10.69
C TYR A 343 -12.16 9.19 -11.68
N ALA A 344 -11.70 8.96 -12.91
CA ALA A 344 -12.46 8.23 -13.93
C ALA A 344 -12.74 6.77 -13.50
N ILE A 345 -11.76 6.09 -12.91
CA ILE A 345 -11.96 4.74 -12.36
C ILE A 345 -13.03 4.73 -11.26
N LEU A 346 -12.95 5.67 -10.32
CA LEU A 346 -13.80 5.69 -9.13
C LEU A 346 -15.23 6.19 -9.38
N PHE A 347 -15.40 7.19 -10.24
CA PHE A 347 -16.67 7.89 -10.37
C PHE A 347 -17.32 7.80 -11.75
N ALA A 348 -16.55 7.53 -12.80
CA ALA A 348 -17.09 7.36 -14.14
C ALA A 348 -17.15 5.89 -14.59
N GLY A 349 -16.66 4.96 -13.77
CA GLY A 349 -16.66 3.53 -14.05
C GLY A 349 -15.93 3.14 -15.33
N VAL A 350 -14.99 3.98 -15.74
CA VAL A 350 -14.23 3.74 -16.96
C VAL A 350 -13.31 2.54 -16.73
N LYS A 351 -13.52 1.48 -17.50
CA LYS A 351 -12.59 0.35 -17.55
C LYS A 351 -11.37 0.75 -18.37
N ILE A 352 -10.29 1.08 -17.68
CA ILE A 352 -9.03 1.42 -18.32
C ILE A 352 -8.27 0.13 -18.62
N VAL A 353 -8.06 -0.16 -19.91
CA VAL A 353 -7.25 -1.31 -20.32
C VAL A 353 -5.81 -1.08 -19.88
N TYR A 354 -5.21 -2.10 -19.25
CA TYR A 354 -3.82 -2.03 -18.83
C TYR A 354 -2.88 -1.90 -20.03
N ASN A 355 -2.14 -0.80 -20.07
CA ASN A 355 -1.08 -0.54 -21.05
C ASN A 355 0.18 -0.10 -20.26
N PRO A 356 1.29 -0.86 -20.29
CA PRO A 356 2.52 -0.51 -19.58
C PRO A 356 3.22 0.74 -20.13
N ASP A 357 2.90 1.15 -21.37
CA ASP A 357 3.49 2.33 -22.00
C ASP A 357 2.73 3.62 -21.67
N GLU A 358 1.59 3.51 -21.00
CA GLU A 358 0.80 4.66 -20.59
C GLU A 358 1.31 5.20 -19.24
N GLN A 359 1.75 6.46 -19.26
CA GLN A 359 2.48 7.10 -18.15
C GLN A 359 1.73 7.07 -16.83
N TRP A 360 0.42 7.32 -16.83
CA TRP A 360 -0.35 7.41 -15.59
C TRP A 360 -0.63 6.04 -14.99
N ILE A 361 -0.74 5.01 -15.84
CA ILE A 361 -0.85 3.62 -15.42
C ILE A 361 0.47 3.17 -14.78
N ASP A 362 1.60 3.43 -15.42
CA ASP A 362 2.92 3.09 -14.89
C ASP A 362 3.15 3.77 -13.52
N ILE A 363 2.86 5.06 -13.41
CA ILE A 363 2.95 5.82 -12.15
C ILE A 363 2.04 5.23 -11.08
N ALA A 364 0.78 4.92 -11.40
CA ALA A 364 -0.17 4.36 -10.45
C ALA A 364 0.26 2.98 -9.92
N MET A 365 0.78 2.13 -10.81
CA MET A 365 1.31 0.81 -10.47
C MET A 365 2.58 0.92 -9.61
N MET A 366 3.52 1.79 -9.99
CA MET A 366 4.78 2.02 -9.29
C MET A 366 4.56 2.49 -7.84
N PHE A 367 3.63 3.40 -7.63
CA PHE A 367 3.28 3.87 -6.28
C PHE A 367 2.29 2.95 -5.53
N GLY A 368 1.88 1.84 -6.14
CA GLY A 368 0.99 0.87 -5.53
C GLY A 368 -0.46 1.36 -5.35
N PHE A 369 -0.90 2.37 -6.11
CA PHE A 369 -2.28 2.90 -6.06
C PHE A 369 -3.25 2.05 -6.87
N ALA A 370 -2.73 1.43 -7.93
CA ALA A 370 -3.48 0.57 -8.81
C ALA A 370 -2.85 -0.83 -8.92
N LYS A 371 -3.65 -1.75 -9.39
CA LYS A 371 -3.27 -3.12 -9.74
C LYS A 371 -3.84 -3.48 -11.09
N LYS A 372 -3.21 -4.47 -11.74
CA LYS A 372 -3.76 -5.10 -12.94
C LYS A 372 -4.73 -6.22 -12.52
N SER A 373 -5.95 -6.16 -13.01
CA SER A 373 -7.00 -7.16 -12.75
C SER A 373 -7.77 -7.42 -14.03
N GLY A 374 -7.89 -8.67 -14.47
CA GLY A 374 -8.65 -9.04 -15.67
C GLY A 374 -8.27 -8.29 -16.95
N GLY A 375 -7.02 -7.81 -17.07
CA GLY A 375 -6.56 -6.98 -18.22
C GLY A 375 -6.84 -5.49 -18.08
N ASN A 376 -7.50 -5.05 -17.01
CA ASN A 376 -7.80 -3.65 -16.71
C ASN A 376 -6.98 -3.13 -15.52
N VAL A 377 -7.03 -1.82 -15.33
CA VAL A 377 -6.45 -1.12 -14.18
C VAL A 377 -7.55 -0.90 -13.14
N GLU A 378 -7.30 -1.32 -11.90
CA GLU A 378 -8.18 -1.14 -10.75
C GLU A 378 -7.42 -0.47 -9.59
N ILE A 379 -8.13 0.15 -8.66
CA ILE A 379 -7.52 0.63 -7.41
C ILE A 379 -6.98 -0.57 -6.64
N ALA A 380 -5.79 -0.45 -6.07
CA ALA A 380 -5.03 -1.58 -5.54
C ALA A 380 -5.73 -2.32 -4.41
N ASN A 381 -6.45 -1.60 -3.54
CA ASN A 381 -7.16 -2.18 -2.41
C ASN A 381 -8.29 -1.26 -1.93
N ARG A 382 -9.16 -1.83 -1.12
CA ARG A 382 -10.37 -1.19 -0.61
C ARG A 382 -10.09 -0.01 0.32
N ILE A 383 -9.04 -0.06 1.12
CA ILE A 383 -8.63 1.05 1.99
C ILE A 383 -8.28 2.29 1.15
N PHE A 384 -7.51 2.10 0.07
CA PHE A 384 -7.18 3.20 -0.85
C PHE A 384 -8.42 3.71 -1.57
N GLU A 385 -9.29 2.81 -2.03
CA GLU A 385 -10.53 3.18 -2.69
C GLU A 385 -11.37 4.12 -1.80
N VAL A 386 -11.65 3.73 -0.57
CA VAL A 386 -12.43 4.56 0.38
C VAL A 386 -11.70 5.86 0.71
N ARG A 387 -10.37 5.82 0.90
CA ARG A 387 -9.59 7.04 1.18
C ARG A 387 -9.64 8.04 0.03
N LEU A 388 -9.55 7.54 -1.21
CA LEU A 388 -9.64 8.35 -2.43
C LEU A 388 -11.05 8.92 -2.63
N TYR A 389 -12.09 8.12 -2.42
CA TYR A 389 -13.47 8.65 -2.40
C TYR A 389 -13.62 9.79 -1.40
N ASN A 390 -13.16 9.59 -0.16
CA ASN A 390 -13.20 10.63 0.87
C ASN A 390 -12.44 11.90 0.46
N TYR A 391 -11.30 11.75 -0.19
CA TYR A 391 -10.53 12.87 -0.70
C TYR A 391 -11.29 13.66 -1.77
N PHE A 392 -11.79 12.99 -2.81
CA PHE A 392 -12.52 13.67 -3.89
C PHE A 392 -13.84 14.30 -3.42
N LEU A 393 -14.59 13.62 -2.55
CA LEU A 393 -15.83 14.13 -1.99
C LEU A 393 -15.62 15.30 -0.98
N ALA A 394 -14.40 15.51 -0.51
CA ALA A 394 -14.06 16.63 0.36
C ALA A 394 -13.69 17.91 -0.40
N THR A 395 -13.61 17.87 -1.73
CA THR A 395 -13.26 19.05 -2.52
C THR A 395 -14.36 20.12 -2.44
N ALA A 396 -13.96 21.40 -2.53
CA ALA A 396 -14.91 22.51 -2.50
C ALA A 396 -15.95 22.41 -3.63
N GLU A 397 -15.55 21.91 -4.80
CA GLU A 397 -16.42 21.68 -5.94
C GLU A 397 -17.52 20.65 -5.63
N ALA A 398 -17.17 19.52 -5.02
CA ALA A 398 -18.13 18.51 -4.60
C ALA A 398 -19.09 19.05 -3.53
N GLN A 399 -18.57 19.79 -2.54
CA GLN A 399 -19.36 20.38 -1.45
C GLN A 399 -20.27 21.53 -1.89
N SER A 400 -19.97 22.18 -3.00
CA SER A 400 -20.82 23.22 -3.57
C SER A 400 -22.02 22.67 -4.34
N SER A 401 -22.11 21.37 -4.54
CA SER A 401 -23.21 20.74 -5.28
C SER A 401 -24.57 20.92 -4.57
N GLU A 402 -25.64 21.01 -5.34
CA GLU A 402 -27.00 21.15 -4.81
C GLU A 402 -27.42 19.95 -3.97
N ILE A 403 -27.02 18.73 -4.40
CA ILE A 403 -27.27 17.48 -3.66
C ILE A 403 -26.63 17.51 -2.27
N PHE A 404 -25.39 17.99 -2.17
CA PHE A 404 -24.70 18.09 -0.87
C PHE A 404 -25.42 19.10 0.05
N ARG A 405 -25.81 20.27 -0.50
CA ARG A 405 -26.54 21.28 0.27
C ARG A 405 -27.90 20.79 0.75
N ALA A 406 -28.65 20.08 -0.09
CA ALA A 406 -29.92 19.46 0.27
C ALA A 406 -29.78 18.47 1.43
N ALA A 407 -28.72 17.66 1.40
CA ALA A 407 -28.40 16.69 2.47
C ALA A 407 -28.11 17.39 3.81
N VAL A 408 -27.30 18.46 3.79
CA VAL A 408 -26.97 19.23 5.00
C VAL A 408 -28.24 19.81 5.64
N GLN A 409 -29.14 20.40 4.83
CA GLN A 409 -30.40 20.97 5.30
C GLN A 409 -31.35 19.92 5.88
N SER A 410 -31.34 18.71 5.32
CA SER A 410 -32.24 17.62 5.72
C SER A 410 -31.69 16.74 6.85
N LYS A 411 -30.42 16.88 7.23
CA LYS A 411 -29.74 16.04 8.23
C LYS A 411 -30.50 15.84 9.56
N PRO A 412 -31.06 16.86 10.20
CA PRO A 412 -31.69 16.70 11.52
C PRO A 412 -32.86 15.71 11.55
N GLN A 413 -33.55 15.48 10.43
CA GLN A 413 -34.70 14.57 10.37
C GLN A 413 -34.33 13.10 10.21
N PHE A 414 -33.08 12.79 9.83
CA PHE A 414 -32.63 11.43 9.55
C PHE A 414 -32.13 10.66 10.78
N ILE A 415 -31.88 11.36 11.88
CA ILE A 415 -31.30 10.78 13.08
C ILE A 415 -32.32 10.96 14.22
N GLN A 416 -32.84 9.82 14.72
CA GLN A 416 -33.76 9.79 15.85
C GLN A 416 -33.20 8.90 16.95
N ASP A 417 -33.06 9.44 18.15
CA ASP A 417 -32.51 8.74 19.32
C ASP A 417 -31.14 8.03 19.07
N GLY A 418 -30.32 8.63 18.20
CA GLY A 418 -29.02 8.06 17.82
C GLY A 418 -29.08 7.05 16.67
N HIS A 419 -30.24 6.67 16.17
CA HIS A 419 -30.43 5.72 15.07
C HIS A 419 -30.60 6.44 13.73
N LEU A 420 -30.04 5.88 12.66
CA LEU A 420 -30.16 6.41 11.30
C LEU A 420 -31.37 5.79 10.59
N ASP A 421 -32.34 6.63 10.22
CA ASP A 421 -33.44 6.18 9.34
C ASP A 421 -33.03 6.19 7.87
N MET A 422 -32.42 5.08 7.43
CA MET A 422 -31.97 4.90 6.05
C MET A 422 -33.12 4.92 5.04
N LYS A 423 -34.33 4.47 5.42
CA LYS A 423 -35.51 4.53 4.56
C LYS A 423 -35.86 5.99 4.25
N LEU A 424 -35.87 6.84 5.28
CA LEU A 424 -36.13 8.27 5.13
C LEU A 424 -35.01 8.98 4.35
N VAL A 425 -33.74 8.58 4.55
CA VAL A 425 -32.59 9.08 3.75
C VAL A 425 -32.83 8.82 2.26
N LEU A 426 -33.19 7.57 1.90
CA LEU A 426 -33.46 7.20 0.51
C LEU A 426 -34.69 7.94 -0.04
N GLN A 427 -35.76 8.06 0.75
CA GLN A 427 -36.95 8.77 0.32
C GLN A 427 -36.63 10.23 -0.03
N LYS A 428 -35.91 10.91 0.84
CA LYS A 428 -35.52 12.31 0.60
C LYS A 428 -34.49 12.45 -0.53
N PHE A 429 -33.63 11.47 -0.71
CA PHE A 429 -32.75 11.44 -1.88
C PHE A 429 -33.54 11.36 -3.19
N VAL A 430 -34.57 10.51 -3.25
CA VAL A 430 -35.47 10.41 -4.41
C VAL A 430 -36.12 11.75 -4.72
N GLU A 431 -36.72 12.43 -3.70
CA GLU A 431 -37.36 13.74 -3.84
C GLU A 431 -36.38 14.80 -4.39
N HIS A 432 -35.15 14.81 -3.88
CA HIS A 432 -34.14 15.80 -4.30
C HIS A 432 -33.53 15.46 -5.65
N PHE A 433 -33.32 14.17 -5.95
CA PHE A 433 -32.68 13.76 -7.21
C PHE A 433 -33.48 14.19 -8.43
N ASP A 434 -34.80 13.96 -8.42
CA ASP A 434 -35.69 14.31 -9.52
C ASP A 434 -35.73 15.84 -9.78
N SER A 435 -35.57 16.64 -8.73
CA SER A 435 -35.53 18.12 -8.82
C SER A 435 -34.18 18.67 -9.31
N ILE A 436 -33.09 17.95 -9.06
CA ILE A 436 -31.71 18.45 -9.28
C ILE A 436 -31.09 17.87 -10.57
N TYR A 437 -31.45 16.64 -10.94
CA TYR A 437 -30.87 15.97 -12.09
C TYR A 437 -31.58 16.37 -13.40
N SER A 438 -30.87 17.15 -14.21
CA SER A 438 -31.30 17.56 -15.56
C SER A 438 -30.40 16.99 -16.66
N GLY A 439 -29.57 15.97 -16.36
CA GLY A 439 -28.59 15.39 -17.27
C GLY A 439 -29.17 14.42 -18.29
N ASN A 440 -28.35 14.02 -19.27
CA ASN A 440 -28.72 13.06 -20.29
C ASN A 440 -28.77 11.63 -19.71
N ALA A 441 -29.91 10.97 -19.81
CA ALA A 441 -30.13 9.60 -19.33
C ALA A 441 -29.19 8.55 -19.97
N GLU A 442 -28.78 8.80 -21.23
CA GLU A 442 -27.90 7.88 -21.97
C GLU A 442 -26.48 7.79 -21.42
N GLU A 443 -26.03 8.86 -20.75
CA GLU A 443 -24.67 8.95 -20.15
C GLU A 443 -24.65 8.52 -18.67
N PHE A 444 -25.82 8.27 -18.06
CA PHE A 444 -25.90 7.91 -16.64
C PHE A 444 -25.56 6.43 -16.41
N ASN A 445 -24.62 6.18 -15.51
CA ASN A 445 -24.20 4.84 -15.11
C ASN A 445 -24.29 4.64 -13.58
N GLU A 446 -24.04 3.43 -13.11
CA GLU A 446 -24.11 3.08 -11.68
C GLU A 446 -23.09 3.87 -10.85
N GLU A 447 -21.93 4.19 -11.40
CA GLU A 447 -20.88 4.95 -10.71
C GLU A 447 -21.26 6.41 -10.50
N GLU A 448 -21.89 7.05 -11.50
CA GLU A 448 -22.43 8.40 -11.34
C GLU A 448 -23.57 8.42 -10.31
N GLY A 449 -24.42 7.39 -10.34
CA GLY A 449 -25.44 7.19 -9.32
C GLY A 449 -24.85 7.07 -7.92
N ARG A 450 -23.81 6.25 -7.77
CA ARG A 450 -23.06 6.07 -6.52
C ARG A 450 -22.46 7.38 -6.04
N ARG A 451 -21.76 8.10 -6.91
CA ARG A 451 -21.18 9.40 -6.59
C ARG A 451 -22.22 10.37 -6.03
N ARG A 452 -23.37 10.49 -6.67
CA ARG A 452 -24.44 11.40 -6.23
C ARG A 452 -25.03 10.99 -4.90
N PHE A 453 -25.29 9.71 -4.72
CA PHE A 453 -25.77 9.19 -3.45
C PHE A 453 -24.75 9.37 -2.32
N LEU A 454 -23.46 9.14 -2.56
CA LEU A 454 -22.42 9.38 -1.57
C LEU A 454 -22.26 10.85 -1.21
N LEU A 455 -22.41 11.77 -2.18
CA LEU A 455 -22.44 13.22 -1.92
C LEU A 455 -23.60 13.60 -1.00
N TYR A 456 -24.75 12.96 -1.17
CA TYR A 456 -25.92 13.16 -0.32
C TYR A 456 -25.74 12.52 1.07
N LEU A 457 -25.30 11.28 1.12
CA LEU A 457 -25.16 10.49 2.35
C LEU A 457 -24.08 11.04 3.30
N ARG A 458 -22.94 11.44 2.74
CA ARG A 458 -21.76 11.83 3.52
C ARG A 458 -22.02 12.90 4.58
N PRO A 459 -22.63 14.06 4.29
CA PRO A 459 -22.90 15.07 5.31
C PRO A 459 -23.87 14.57 6.39
N ILE A 460 -24.76 13.64 6.07
CA ILE A 460 -25.72 13.06 7.01
C ILE A 460 -24.99 12.24 8.08
N ILE A 461 -24.10 11.34 7.67
CA ILE A 461 -23.40 10.42 8.58
C ILE A 461 -22.08 10.98 9.12
N ASN A 462 -21.64 12.16 8.64
CA ASN A 462 -20.34 12.73 8.99
C ASN A 462 -20.18 12.95 10.50
N GLY A 463 -19.04 12.47 11.03
CA GLY A 463 -18.70 12.55 12.45
C GLY A 463 -19.19 11.38 13.30
N THR A 464 -20.13 10.56 12.80
CA THR A 464 -20.74 9.46 13.56
C THR A 464 -20.66 8.13 12.82
N GLY A 465 -20.91 8.12 11.51
CA GLY A 465 -20.93 6.92 10.68
C GLY A 465 -19.82 6.91 9.64
N ASN A 466 -19.63 5.74 9.05
CA ASN A 466 -18.75 5.51 7.90
C ASN A 466 -19.51 4.78 6.81
N TYR A 467 -19.00 4.84 5.59
CA TYR A 467 -19.45 4.00 4.50
C TYR A 467 -18.26 3.27 3.88
N TYR A 468 -18.58 2.13 3.29
CA TYR A 468 -17.62 1.32 2.55
C TYR A 468 -18.22 1.01 1.20
N ILE A 469 -17.38 1.01 0.17
CA ILE A 469 -17.74 0.55 -1.15
C ILE A 469 -17.14 -0.85 -1.26
N GLU A 470 -17.97 -1.87 -1.43
CA GLU A 470 -17.46 -3.23 -1.51
C GLU A 470 -16.88 -3.52 -2.89
N ALA A 471 -15.62 -3.99 -2.89
CA ALA A 471 -15.04 -4.64 -4.04
C ALA A 471 -15.66 -6.04 -4.24
N GLU A 472 -15.51 -6.57 -5.44
CA GLU A 472 -16.04 -7.89 -5.86
C GLU A 472 -15.92 -8.97 -4.79
N THR A 473 -17.05 -9.59 -4.46
CA THR A 473 -17.06 -10.88 -3.76
C THR A 473 -16.49 -11.97 -4.68
N ARG A 474 -16.18 -13.18 -4.14
CA ARG A 474 -15.65 -14.35 -4.87
C ARG A 474 -16.34 -14.69 -6.20
N ASN A 475 -17.49 -14.09 -6.49
CA ASN A 475 -18.31 -14.30 -7.69
C ASN A 475 -18.28 -13.12 -8.66
N SER A 476 -17.26 -12.24 -8.63
CA SER A 476 -17.11 -11.08 -9.54
C SER A 476 -18.31 -10.11 -9.52
N ARG A 477 -18.97 -9.95 -8.37
CA ARG A 477 -20.09 -9.03 -8.19
C ARG A 477 -19.69 -7.94 -7.21
N ARG A 478 -19.85 -6.67 -7.59
CA ARG A 478 -19.62 -5.51 -6.72
C ARG A 478 -20.87 -5.24 -5.92
N MET A 479 -20.76 -5.17 -4.60
CA MET A 479 -21.71 -4.45 -3.76
C MET A 479 -21.47 -2.96 -3.89
N ASP A 480 -22.54 -2.17 -3.73
CA ASP A 480 -22.38 -0.77 -3.95
C ASP A 480 -21.99 -0.01 -2.69
N ILE A 481 -22.75 -0.06 -1.63
CA ILE A 481 -22.45 0.71 -0.43
C ILE A 481 -22.86 -0.06 0.83
N VAL A 482 -21.95 -0.15 1.79
CA VAL A 482 -22.25 -0.54 3.16
C VAL A 482 -22.07 0.69 4.05
N VAL A 483 -23.09 1.05 4.80
CA VAL A 483 -23.05 2.15 5.78
C VAL A 483 -23.01 1.54 7.17
N ASP A 484 -22.04 1.99 7.96
CA ASP A 484 -21.95 1.71 9.39
C ASP A 484 -22.27 2.99 10.17
N TYR A 485 -23.28 2.95 11.00
CA TYR A 485 -23.72 4.08 11.81
C TYR A 485 -24.03 3.60 13.22
N GLN A 486 -23.16 3.94 14.18
CA GLN A 486 -23.30 3.57 15.60
C GLN A 486 -23.54 2.07 15.85
N GLY A 487 -22.86 1.21 15.09
CA GLY A 487 -23.01 -0.26 15.20
C GLY A 487 -24.16 -0.83 14.36
N GLU A 488 -25.00 0.00 13.75
CA GLU A 488 -25.99 -0.44 12.77
C GLU A 488 -25.37 -0.50 11.37
N GLN A 489 -25.66 -1.56 10.62
CA GLN A 489 -25.17 -1.73 9.25
C GLN A 489 -26.33 -1.66 8.26
N PHE A 490 -26.14 -0.88 7.20
CA PHE A 490 -27.09 -0.72 6.10
C PHE A 490 -26.39 -1.11 4.80
N ILE A 491 -26.96 -2.08 4.09
CA ILE A 491 -26.48 -2.49 2.77
C ILE A 491 -27.36 -1.85 1.73
N ILE A 492 -26.75 -1.13 0.79
CA ILE A 492 -27.45 -0.40 -0.25
C ILE A 492 -26.88 -0.84 -1.60
N GLU A 493 -27.72 -1.47 -2.41
CA GLU A 493 -27.42 -1.86 -3.78
C GLU A 493 -27.87 -0.74 -4.72
N LEU A 494 -27.04 -0.35 -5.66
CA LEU A 494 -27.34 0.67 -6.67
C LEU A 494 -27.57 -0.01 -8.03
N LYS A 495 -28.62 0.33 -8.72
CA LYS A 495 -28.91 -0.21 -10.05
C LYS A 495 -29.39 0.87 -11.00
N VAL A 496 -28.90 0.83 -12.24
CA VAL A 496 -29.51 1.53 -13.36
C VAL A 496 -30.48 0.56 -14.03
N TRP A 497 -31.74 0.95 -14.14
CA TRP A 497 -32.78 0.11 -14.71
C TRP A 497 -32.52 -0.24 -16.17
N ARG A 498 -32.41 -1.55 -16.45
CA ARG A 498 -32.19 -2.10 -17.80
C ARG A 498 -33.17 -3.24 -18.14
N GLY A 499 -34.34 -3.26 -17.47
CA GLY A 499 -35.37 -4.28 -17.65
C GLY A 499 -35.53 -5.26 -16.48
N ASN A 500 -36.64 -5.99 -16.43
CA ASN A 500 -37.03 -6.83 -15.29
C ASN A 500 -36.00 -7.90 -14.93
N ALA A 501 -35.43 -8.61 -15.90
CA ALA A 501 -34.44 -9.65 -15.65
C ALA A 501 -33.13 -9.13 -15.04
N TYR A 502 -32.80 -7.85 -15.24
CA TYR A 502 -31.65 -7.21 -14.60
C TYR A 502 -31.98 -6.80 -13.17
N HIS A 503 -33.19 -6.38 -12.92
CA HIS A 503 -33.71 -6.00 -11.62
C HIS A 503 -33.81 -7.22 -10.66
N GLU A 504 -34.39 -8.33 -11.08
CA GLU A 504 -34.45 -9.59 -10.33
C GLU A 504 -33.05 -10.10 -9.93
N ARG A 505 -32.03 -9.87 -10.77
CA ARG A 505 -30.64 -10.18 -10.43
C ARG A 505 -30.12 -9.30 -9.29
N GLY A 506 -30.49 -8.02 -9.25
CA GLY A 506 -30.17 -7.12 -8.16
C GLY A 506 -30.78 -7.54 -6.83
N GLU A 507 -32.06 -7.92 -6.84
CA GLU A 507 -32.77 -8.44 -5.65
C GLU A 507 -32.11 -9.72 -5.11
N LYS A 508 -31.74 -10.65 -6.00
CA LYS A 508 -31.03 -11.87 -5.61
C LYS A 508 -29.66 -11.59 -5.06
N GLN A 509 -28.92 -10.67 -5.69
CA GLN A 509 -27.59 -10.25 -5.24
C GLN A 509 -27.66 -9.65 -3.83
N LEU A 510 -28.61 -8.75 -3.60
CA LEU A 510 -28.81 -8.15 -2.27
C LEU A 510 -29.20 -9.21 -1.23
N SER A 511 -30.05 -10.18 -1.60
CA SER A 511 -30.42 -11.28 -0.71
C SER A 511 -29.20 -12.10 -0.28
N ASP A 512 -28.30 -12.44 -1.20
CA ASP A 512 -27.06 -13.18 -0.91
C ASP A 512 -26.16 -12.39 0.07
N TYR A 513 -26.16 -11.05 -0.01
CA TYR A 513 -25.41 -10.20 0.91
C TYR A 513 -26.04 -10.09 2.29
N LEU A 514 -27.36 -10.01 2.36
CA LEU A 514 -28.05 -10.00 3.65
C LEU A 514 -27.78 -11.31 4.42
N ASP A 515 -27.58 -12.44 3.72
CA ASP A 515 -27.12 -13.69 4.33
C ASP A 515 -25.71 -13.57 4.90
N TYR A 516 -24.79 -13.04 4.12
CA TYR A 516 -23.40 -12.89 4.53
C TYR A 516 -23.23 -11.96 5.73
N PHE A 517 -24.01 -10.88 5.78
CA PHE A 517 -23.97 -9.90 6.89
C PHE A 517 -24.98 -10.22 8.01
N HIS A 518 -25.73 -11.32 7.92
CA HIS A 518 -26.76 -11.70 8.89
C HIS A 518 -27.83 -10.63 9.13
N LEU A 519 -28.16 -9.85 8.08
CA LEU A 519 -29.13 -8.77 8.15
C LEU A 519 -30.49 -9.22 7.60
N LYS A 520 -31.56 -8.71 8.20
CA LYS A 520 -32.96 -8.98 7.77
C LYS A 520 -33.53 -7.90 6.85
N LYS A 521 -32.84 -6.78 6.71
CA LYS A 521 -33.29 -5.62 5.94
C LYS A 521 -32.19 -5.12 5.03
N GLY A 522 -32.52 -4.94 3.75
CA GLY A 522 -31.64 -4.40 2.74
C GLY A 522 -32.29 -3.22 2.00
N TYR A 523 -31.45 -2.50 1.26
CA TYR A 523 -31.87 -1.30 0.54
C TYR A 523 -31.39 -1.38 -0.90
N MET A 524 -32.24 -0.94 -1.84
CA MET A 524 -31.88 -0.83 -3.24
C MET A 524 -32.25 0.57 -3.74
N LEU A 525 -31.32 1.23 -4.43
CA LEU A 525 -31.55 2.49 -5.08
C LEU A 525 -31.50 2.29 -6.60
N SER A 526 -32.66 2.38 -7.23
CA SER A 526 -32.87 2.10 -8.65
C SER A 526 -33.00 3.40 -9.45
N TYR A 527 -32.03 3.66 -10.33
CA TYR A 527 -32.07 4.78 -11.27
C TYR A 527 -32.82 4.37 -12.52
N ASN A 528 -34.06 4.82 -12.67
CA ASN A 528 -34.95 4.46 -13.77
C ASN A 528 -35.28 5.68 -14.63
N PHE A 529 -34.82 5.70 -15.88
CA PHE A 529 -35.03 6.78 -16.84
C PHE A 529 -36.17 6.53 -17.84
N ASN A 530 -36.99 5.48 -17.61
CA ASN A 530 -38.16 5.23 -18.46
C ASN A 530 -39.26 6.28 -18.23
N VAL A 531 -39.99 6.59 -19.30
CA VAL A 531 -41.06 7.59 -19.27
C VAL A 531 -42.20 7.21 -18.31
N ASN A 532 -42.47 5.91 -18.19
CA ASN A 532 -43.57 5.38 -17.37
C ASN A 532 -43.10 4.78 -16.03
N LYS A 533 -42.01 5.33 -15.44
CA LYS A 533 -41.50 4.87 -14.16
C LYS A 533 -42.39 5.31 -13.00
N GLU A 534 -42.50 4.48 -11.98
CA GLU A 534 -43.08 4.85 -10.69
C GLU A 534 -41.95 5.29 -9.74
N ILE A 535 -41.90 6.59 -9.45
CA ILE A 535 -40.93 7.18 -8.53
C ILE A 535 -41.41 7.01 -7.10
N GLY A 536 -40.49 6.66 -6.18
CA GLY A 536 -40.82 6.57 -4.76
C GLY A 536 -40.17 5.40 -4.04
N ILE A 537 -40.71 5.09 -2.87
CA ILE A 537 -40.24 3.99 -2.01
C ILE A 537 -41.27 2.86 -2.02
N ARG A 538 -40.79 1.65 -2.19
CA ARG A 538 -41.62 0.43 -2.03
C ARG A 538 -40.92 -0.60 -1.14
N GLU A 539 -41.69 -1.40 -0.44
CA GLU A 539 -41.21 -2.51 0.38
C GLU A 539 -41.54 -3.83 -0.33
N ILE A 540 -40.52 -4.66 -0.49
CA ILE A 540 -40.61 -5.96 -1.15
C ILE A 540 -40.25 -7.03 -0.11
N GLN A 541 -41.14 -8.00 0.08
CA GLN A 541 -40.90 -9.13 0.96
C GLN A 541 -40.14 -10.22 0.20
N LEU A 542 -38.93 -10.57 0.66
CA LEU A 542 -38.08 -11.63 0.12
C LEU A 542 -37.89 -12.73 1.17
N GLY A 543 -38.87 -13.67 1.26
CA GLY A 543 -38.85 -14.68 2.30
C GLY A 543 -39.04 -14.10 3.69
N ASP A 544 -38.04 -14.26 4.56
CA ASP A 544 -38.01 -13.69 5.92
C ASP A 544 -37.33 -12.31 5.99
N ARG A 545 -36.98 -11.72 4.84
CA ARG A 545 -36.28 -10.44 4.72
C ARG A 545 -37.14 -9.38 4.07
N ILE A 546 -36.79 -8.13 4.35
CA ILE A 546 -37.44 -6.95 3.78
C ILE A 546 -36.42 -6.20 2.92
N LEU A 547 -36.75 -5.99 1.66
CA LEU A 547 -36.07 -5.09 0.76
C LEU A 547 -36.82 -3.76 0.68
N ILE A 548 -36.13 -2.67 0.95
CA ILE A 548 -36.63 -1.31 0.68
C ILE A 548 -36.02 -0.84 -0.62
N GLU A 549 -36.85 -0.67 -1.63
CA GLU A 549 -36.43 -0.13 -2.90
C GLU A 549 -36.85 1.33 -3.04
N ALA A 550 -35.88 2.15 -3.42
CA ALA A 550 -36.05 3.56 -3.79
C ALA A 550 -35.86 3.69 -5.31
N VAL A 551 -36.85 4.21 -6.02
CA VAL A 551 -36.81 4.43 -7.47
C VAL A 551 -36.76 5.93 -7.75
N VAL A 552 -35.73 6.38 -8.52
CA VAL A 552 -35.56 7.74 -8.99
C VAL A 552 -35.75 7.84 -10.50
#